data_5cb9174df37d3ce331d0a2ca123e03b4
#
_entry.id   5cb9174df37d3ce331d0a2ca123e03b4
#
_cell.length_a   1.000
_cell.length_b   1.000
_cell.length_c   1.000
_cell.angle_alpha   90.00
_cell.angle_beta   90.00
_cell.angle_gamma   90.00
#
_symmetry.space_group_name_H-M   'P 1'
#
loop_
_entity.id
_entity.type
_entity.pdbx_description
1 polymer ?
#
loop_
_entity_poly.entity_id
_entity_poly.type
_entity_poly.pdbx_seq_one_letter_code
_entity_poly.pdbx_strand_id
1 'polypeptide(L)'
;MKDSSNFAALRSLLHLVRHYCSAFFLKTRSYPPLVLWGLVLFMLHQSVPPNIVQGYAALLMYLFIVMVWFGYAFLSDFDIVTEHLLILQINSRRLYAISKILFLVAVSLAASVVGGLVPIIMEAVAWIRGSTHIPYGIRVSDFFGGVFLHFIIGNVGVAVAFLFHPNPAKRNEVGLLSSLFLFTVLALIKHQFFNLQGHLRNILYVFTPVYEIISLFSASDAFTAADLALSAAMSGIYFSVAVVIGYFLYSKRVYGPLLAKVR
;
A
#
# COMPACT_ATOMS: atom_id res chain seq x y z
N MET A 1 7.28 29.59 -21.63
CA MET A 1 7.07 29.86 -20.18
C MET A 1 6.36 28.74 -19.42
N LYS A 2 5.50 27.90 -20.01
CA LYS A 2 4.78 26.80 -19.33
C LYS A 2 5.70 25.63 -18.96
N ASP A 3 6.74 25.35 -19.73
CA ASP A 3 7.67 24.23 -19.46
C ASP A 3 8.59 24.46 -18.26
N SER A 4 9.01 25.70 -18.00
CA SER A 4 9.85 26.03 -16.85
C SER A 4 9.13 25.84 -15.51
N SER A 5 7.81 26.06 -15.45
CA SER A 5 7.00 25.86 -14.26
C SER A 5 6.80 24.36 -13.95
N ASN A 6 6.64 23.52 -14.96
CA ASN A 6 6.51 22.06 -14.79
C ASN A 6 7.82 21.44 -14.33
N PHE A 7 8.95 21.89 -14.83
CA PHE A 7 10.27 21.43 -14.38
C PHE A 7 10.54 21.81 -12.89
N ALA A 8 10.16 23.02 -12.49
CA ALA A 8 10.29 23.45 -11.10
C ALA A 8 9.41 22.60 -10.16
N ALA A 9 8.17 22.31 -10.55
CA ALA A 9 7.27 21.46 -9.78
C ALA A 9 7.80 20.03 -9.63
N LEU A 10 8.30 19.43 -10.71
CA LEU A 10 8.89 18.09 -10.69
C LEU A 10 10.13 18.02 -9.79
N ARG A 11 11.00 19.03 -9.87
CA ARG A 11 12.19 19.13 -9.02
C ARG A 11 11.80 19.23 -7.54
N SER A 12 10.79 20.02 -7.21
CA SER A 12 10.27 20.14 -5.84
C SER A 12 9.70 18.82 -5.33
N LEU A 13 8.96 18.08 -6.15
CA LEU A 13 8.44 16.75 -5.80
C LEU A 13 9.57 15.77 -5.50
N LEU A 14 10.60 15.70 -6.35
CA LEU A 14 11.74 14.81 -6.16
C LEU A 14 12.53 15.16 -4.89
N HIS A 15 12.72 16.44 -4.60
CA HIS A 15 13.35 16.89 -3.35
C HIS A 15 12.56 16.45 -2.12
N LEU A 16 11.22 16.56 -2.15
CA LEU A 16 10.36 16.11 -1.05
C LEU A 16 10.43 14.59 -0.85
N VAL A 17 10.32 13.82 -1.93
CA VAL A 17 10.42 12.35 -1.85
C VAL A 17 11.77 11.94 -1.28
N ARG A 18 12.87 12.56 -1.72
CA ARG A 18 14.20 12.31 -1.15
C ARG A 18 14.28 12.69 0.34
N HIS A 19 13.68 13.83 0.72
CA HIS A 19 13.60 14.24 2.12
C HIS A 19 12.83 13.20 2.95
N TYR A 20 11.70 12.70 2.45
CA TYR A 20 10.94 11.66 3.14
C TYR A 20 11.72 10.36 3.29
N CYS A 21 12.47 9.94 2.26
CA CYS A 21 13.34 8.77 2.35
C CYS A 21 14.36 8.94 3.50
N SER A 22 15.09 10.06 3.52
CA SER A 22 16.10 10.28 4.56
C SER A 22 15.50 10.48 5.95
N ALA A 23 14.40 11.23 6.07
CA ALA A 23 13.82 11.55 7.36
C ALA A 23 13.08 10.36 7.99
N PHE A 24 12.34 9.57 7.20
CA PHE A 24 11.49 8.50 7.74
C PHE A 24 12.25 7.20 7.98
N PHE A 25 13.15 6.79 7.06
CA PHE A 25 13.92 5.55 7.26
C PHE A 25 14.98 5.64 8.37
N LEU A 26 15.32 6.85 8.82
CA LEU A 26 16.18 7.04 10.01
C LEU A 26 15.40 6.93 11.32
N LYS A 27 14.07 6.86 11.28
CA LYS A 27 13.23 6.78 12.48
C LYS A 27 12.84 5.34 12.81
N THR A 28 12.76 5.05 14.11
CA THR A 28 12.41 3.71 14.62
C THR A 28 11.01 3.26 14.20
N ARG A 29 10.09 4.17 13.90
CA ARG A 29 8.71 3.86 13.46
C ARG A 29 8.62 3.16 12.10
N SER A 30 9.63 3.29 11.24
CA SER A 30 9.68 2.63 9.92
C SER A 30 10.04 1.15 9.99
N TYR A 31 10.79 0.73 11.02
CA TYR A 31 11.33 -0.63 11.10
C TYR A 31 10.26 -1.72 11.35
N PRO A 32 9.30 -1.57 12.30
CA PRO A 32 8.37 -2.65 12.61
C PRO A 32 7.62 -3.21 11.40
N PRO A 33 7.00 -2.41 10.51
CA PRO A 33 6.32 -2.96 9.34
C PRO A 33 7.29 -3.59 8.33
N LEU A 34 8.52 -3.06 8.19
CA LEU A 34 9.53 -3.66 7.30
C LEU A 34 10.06 -4.98 7.83
N VAL A 35 10.32 -5.07 9.13
CA VAL A 35 10.73 -6.31 9.80
C VAL A 35 9.62 -7.35 9.70
N LEU A 36 8.36 -6.96 9.93
CA LEU A 36 7.23 -7.86 9.76
C LEU A 36 7.16 -8.39 8.32
N TRP A 37 7.35 -7.51 7.31
CA TRP A 37 7.38 -7.95 5.91
C TRP A 37 8.47 -8.97 5.65
N GLY A 38 9.69 -8.71 6.11
CA GLY A 38 10.81 -9.63 5.99
C GLY A 38 10.56 -10.99 6.67
N LEU A 39 9.99 -10.99 7.88
CA LEU A 39 9.63 -12.20 8.60
C LEU A 39 8.56 -13.01 7.87
N VAL A 40 7.52 -12.36 7.36
CA VAL A 40 6.45 -13.02 6.60
C VAL A 40 7.01 -13.63 5.31
N LEU A 41 7.83 -12.92 4.57
CA LEU A 41 8.50 -13.45 3.39
C LEU A 41 9.33 -14.70 3.72
N PHE A 42 10.09 -14.65 4.81
CA PHE A 42 10.90 -15.79 5.24
C PHE A 42 10.04 -16.99 5.67
N MET A 43 9.02 -16.76 6.51
CA MET A 43 8.19 -17.84 7.05
C MET A 43 7.32 -18.53 6.01
N LEU A 44 6.67 -17.77 5.12
CA LEU A 44 5.77 -18.35 4.12
C LEU A 44 6.51 -19.13 3.04
N HIS A 45 7.77 -18.79 2.74
CA HIS A 45 8.56 -19.57 1.80
C HIS A 45 9.16 -20.85 2.39
N GLN A 46 9.06 -21.03 3.70
CA GLN A 46 9.38 -22.32 4.34
C GLN A 46 8.25 -23.36 4.12
N SER A 47 7.01 -22.91 3.97
CA SER A 47 5.86 -23.75 3.63
C SER A 47 5.71 -23.77 2.11
N VAL A 48 6.13 -24.86 1.47
CA VAL A 48 6.13 -25.03 0.02
C VAL A 48 4.73 -24.84 -0.57
N PRO A 49 4.46 -23.77 -1.31
CA PRO A 49 3.19 -23.64 -2.01
C PRO A 49 3.13 -24.65 -3.18
N PRO A 50 1.95 -25.19 -3.52
CA PRO A 50 1.80 -26.16 -4.61
C PRO A 50 2.19 -25.55 -5.97
N ASN A 51 2.03 -24.23 -6.14
CA ASN A 51 2.55 -23.50 -7.30
C ASN A 51 2.94 -22.06 -6.89
N ILE A 52 3.72 -21.39 -7.76
CA ILE A 52 4.27 -20.07 -7.50
C ILE A 52 3.20 -18.99 -7.42
N VAL A 53 2.12 -19.08 -8.21
CA VAL A 53 1.03 -18.09 -8.26
C VAL A 53 0.28 -18.09 -6.93
N GLN A 54 -0.02 -19.26 -6.39
CA GLN A 54 -0.65 -19.42 -5.08
C GLN A 54 0.27 -18.91 -3.95
N GLY A 55 1.59 -19.12 -4.09
CA GLY A 55 2.58 -18.57 -3.19
C GLY A 55 2.54 -17.03 -3.15
N TYR A 56 2.48 -16.40 -4.32
CA TYR A 56 2.30 -14.94 -4.41
C TYR A 56 0.96 -14.50 -3.82
N ALA A 57 -0.13 -15.20 -4.15
CA ALA A 57 -1.46 -14.86 -3.63
C ALA A 57 -1.53 -14.90 -2.09
N ALA A 58 -0.87 -15.86 -1.45
CA ALA A 58 -0.79 -15.96 0.01
C ALA A 58 -0.07 -14.76 0.65
N LEU A 59 0.94 -14.19 -0.02
CA LEU A 59 1.68 -13.03 0.46
C LEU A 59 0.90 -11.72 0.40
N LEU A 60 -0.09 -11.60 -0.49
CA LEU A 60 -0.81 -10.35 -0.75
C LEU A 60 -1.52 -9.79 0.49
N MET A 61 -2.15 -10.67 1.27
CA MET A 61 -2.85 -10.29 2.50
C MET A 61 -1.89 -9.61 3.50
N TYR A 62 -0.70 -10.18 3.65
CA TYR A 62 0.30 -9.64 4.58
C TYR A 62 0.91 -8.34 4.05
N LEU A 63 1.19 -8.26 2.74
CA LEU A 63 1.67 -7.02 2.13
C LEU A 63 0.64 -5.90 2.30
N PHE A 64 -0.64 -6.18 2.13
CA PHE A 64 -1.70 -5.21 2.37
C PHE A 64 -1.63 -4.66 3.80
N ILE A 65 -1.57 -5.53 4.82
CA ILE A 65 -1.47 -5.12 6.24
C ILE A 65 -0.21 -4.28 6.47
N VAL A 66 0.93 -4.74 5.96
CA VAL A 66 2.21 -4.05 6.10
C VAL A 66 2.16 -2.65 5.47
N MET A 67 1.58 -2.52 4.28
CA MET A 67 1.48 -1.23 3.59
C MET A 67 0.47 -0.28 4.24
N VAL A 68 -0.62 -0.80 4.81
CA VAL A 68 -1.54 -0.01 5.65
C VAL A 68 -0.81 0.52 6.88
N TRP A 69 -0.07 -0.35 7.59
CA TRP A 69 0.68 0.05 8.78
C TRP A 69 1.80 1.03 8.44
N PHE A 70 2.61 0.73 7.43
CA PHE A 70 3.71 1.60 6.98
C PHE A 70 3.19 2.99 6.57
N GLY A 71 2.12 3.01 5.77
CA GLY A 71 1.50 4.26 5.34
C GLY A 71 0.97 5.08 6.50
N TYR A 72 0.29 4.45 7.46
CA TYR A 72 -0.18 5.13 8.66
C TYR A 72 0.98 5.67 9.52
N ALA A 73 2.02 4.86 9.74
CA ALA A 73 3.20 5.27 10.50
C ALA A 73 3.89 6.47 9.85
N PHE A 74 4.04 6.47 8.52
CA PHE A 74 4.60 7.59 7.77
C PHE A 74 3.72 8.85 7.88
N LEU A 75 2.42 8.73 7.67
CA LEU A 75 1.51 9.86 7.70
C LEU A 75 1.34 10.48 9.09
N SER A 76 1.53 9.69 10.15
CA SER A 76 1.47 10.15 11.55
C SER A 76 2.78 10.75 12.07
N ASP A 77 3.86 10.67 11.29
CA ASP A 77 5.19 11.07 11.73
C ASP A 77 5.44 12.59 11.63
N PHE A 78 4.62 13.30 10.88
CA PHE A 78 4.76 14.75 10.69
C PHE A 78 3.91 15.51 11.69
N ASP A 79 4.56 16.40 12.44
CA ASP A 79 3.87 17.38 13.27
C ASP A 79 3.28 18.53 12.41
N ILE A 80 2.33 19.27 13.00
CA ILE A 80 1.62 20.35 12.30
C ILE A 80 2.56 21.48 11.88
N VAL A 81 3.60 21.76 12.65
CA VAL A 81 4.56 22.84 12.37
C VAL A 81 5.42 22.47 11.18
N THR A 82 5.98 21.27 11.17
CA THR A 82 6.78 20.75 10.05
C THR A 82 5.96 20.69 8.76
N GLU A 83 4.69 20.24 8.83
CA GLU A 83 3.80 20.23 7.67
C GLU A 83 3.57 21.62 7.09
N HIS A 84 3.28 22.60 7.95
CA HIS A 84 3.06 23.98 7.50
C HIS A 84 4.32 24.60 6.89
N LEU A 85 5.50 24.37 7.49
CA LEU A 85 6.77 24.85 6.93
C LEU A 85 7.04 24.28 5.56
N LEU A 86 6.85 22.96 5.37
CA LEU A 86 7.03 22.31 4.07
C LEU A 86 6.04 22.83 3.02
N ILE A 87 4.78 23.05 3.41
CA ILE A 87 3.77 23.61 2.50
C ILE A 87 4.11 25.06 2.10
N LEU A 88 4.58 25.89 3.04
CA LEU A 88 5.01 27.25 2.75
C LEU A 88 6.22 27.27 1.81
N GLN A 89 7.19 26.39 2.03
CA GLN A 89 8.38 26.28 1.18
C GLN A 89 8.06 25.90 -0.27
N ILE A 90 7.03 25.04 -0.48
CA ILE A 90 6.63 24.57 -1.81
C ILE A 90 5.59 25.49 -2.46
N ASN A 91 4.93 26.31 -1.65
CA ASN A 91 3.82 27.19 -2.02
C ASN A 91 2.65 26.46 -2.72
N SER A 92 2.49 25.14 -2.46
CA SER A 92 1.43 24.33 -3.03
C SER A 92 1.03 23.16 -2.13
N ARG A 93 -0.19 23.23 -1.58
CA ARG A 93 -0.78 22.16 -0.76
C ARG A 93 -1.01 20.87 -1.55
N ARG A 94 -1.36 21.01 -2.83
CA ARG A 94 -1.60 19.84 -3.73
C ARG A 94 -0.30 19.10 -3.98
N LEU A 95 0.78 19.81 -4.32
CA LEU A 95 2.10 19.19 -4.53
C LEU A 95 2.60 18.48 -3.27
N TYR A 96 2.37 19.06 -2.10
CA TYR A 96 2.72 18.42 -0.82
C TYR A 96 1.95 17.11 -0.60
N ALA A 97 0.63 17.09 -0.79
CA ALA A 97 -0.17 15.86 -0.67
C ALA A 97 0.23 14.80 -1.70
N ILE A 98 0.45 15.20 -2.96
CA ILE A 98 0.90 14.31 -4.04
C ILE A 98 2.27 13.71 -3.71
N SER A 99 3.20 14.48 -3.14
CA SER A 99 4.53 13.98 -2.79
C SER A 99 4.48 12.89 -1.72
N LYS A 100 3.58 12.98 -0.74
CA LYS A 100 3.37 11.93 0.26
C LYS A 100 2.86 10.62 -0.38
N ILE A 101 1.88 10.74 -1.28
CA ILE A 101 1.33 9.60 -2.02
C ILE A 101 2.42 8.97 -2.90
N LEU A 102 3.17 9.79 -3.64
CA LEU A 102 4.24 9.32 -4.52
C LEU A 102 5.34 8.59 -3.74
N PHE A 103 5.71 9.07 -2.56
CA PHE A 103 6.65 8.38 -1.67
C PHE A 103 6.10 7.00 -1.25
N LEU A 104 4.85 6.92 -0.81
CA LEU A 104 4.24 5.66 -0.39
C LEU A 104 4.08 4.66 -1.56
N VAL A 105 3.74 5.15 -2.76
CA VAL A 105 3.70 4.33 -3.98
C VAL A 105 5.09 3.81 -4.35
N ALA A 106 6.14 4.62 -4.20
CA ALA A 106 7.51 4.18 -4.43
C ALA A 106 7.95 3.10 -3.42
N VAL A 107 7.57 3.25 -2.15
CA VAL A 107 7.82 2.21 -1.12
C VAL A 107 7.04 0.94 -1.43
N SER A 108 5.78 1.05 -1.86
CA SER A 108 4.96 -0.08 -2.30
C SER A 108 5.62 -0.83 -3.46
N LEU A 109 6.17 -0.10 -4.45
CA LEU A 109 6.91 -0.70 -5.56
C LEU A 109 8.16 -1.44 -5.07
N ALA A 110 8.94 -0.83 -4.18
CA ALA A 110 10.13 -1.47 -3.61
C ALA A 110 9.76 -2.76 -2.83
N ALA A 111 8.73 -2.71 -1.99
CA ALA A 111 8.23 -3.87 -1.25
C ALA A 111 7.72 -4.98 -2.20
N SER A 112 7.13 -4.61 -3.33
CA SER A 112 6.63 -5.53 -4.35
C SER A 112 7.76 -6.22 -5.10
N VAL A 113 8.81 -5.48 -5.44
CA VAL A 113 10.02 -6.07 -6.07
C VAL A 113 10.68 -7.05 -5.11
N VAL A 114 10.82 -6.70 -3.83
CA VAL A 114 11.36 -7.61 -2.81
C VAL A 114 10.48 -8.86 -2.69
N GLY A 115 9.15 -8.69 -2.60
CA GLY A 115 8.19 -9.81 -2.54
C GLY A 115 8.26 -10.71 -3.76
N GLY A 116 8.48 -10.17 -4.96
CA GLY A 116 8.66 -10.92 -6.19
C GLY A 116 10.00 -11.64 -6.31
N LEU A 117 11.07 -11.07 -5.75
CA LEU A 117 12.41 -11.67 -5.81
C LEU A 117 12.61 -12.83 -4.83
N VAL A 118 11.96 -12.80 -3.66
CA VAL A 118 12.19 -13.81 -2.62
C VAL A 118 11.90 -15.23 -3.10
N PRO A 119 10.77 -15.54 -3.78
CA PRO A 119 10.52 -16.88 -4.31
C PRO A 119 11.63 -17.38 -5.24
N ILE A 120 12.13 -16.49 -6.11
CA ILE A 120 13.20 -16.81 -7.06
C ILE A 120 14.50 -17.13 -6.33
N ILE A 121 14.86 -16.32 -5.33
CA ILE A 121 16.07 -16.53 -4.54
C ILE A 121 15.97 -17.85 -3.77
N MET A 122 14.82 -18.13 -3.18
CA MET A 122 14.61 -19.37 -2.42
C MET A 122 14.67 -20.61 -3.31
N GLU A 123 14.10 -20.55 -4.51
CA GLU A 123 14.20 -21.65 -5.48
C GLU A 123 15.64 -21.83 -5.98
N ALA A 124 16.36 -20.74 -6.25
CA ALA A 124 17.78 -20.82 -6.63
C ALA A 124 18.63 -21.46 -5.51
N VAL A 125 18.37 -21.12 -4.25
CA VAL A 125 19.05 -21.73 -3.10
C VAL A 125 18.70 -23.22 -2.96
N ALA A 126 17.42 -23.58 -3.15
CA ALA A 126 16.97 -24.97 -3.13
C ALA A 126 17.63 -25.81 -4.23
N TRP A 127 17.71 -25.25 -5.44
CA TRP A 127 18.38 -25.89 -6.57
C TRP A 127 19.88 -26.14 -6.30
N ILE A 128 20.59 -25.18 -5.73
CA ILE A 128 22.01 -25.34 -5.31
C ILE A 128 22.17 -26.45 -4.28
N ARG A 129 21.19 -26.66 -3.41
CA ARG A 129 21.16 -27.72 -2.40
C ARG A 129 20.73 -29.08 -2.95
N GLY A 130 20.42 -29.19 -4.24
CA GLY A 130 19.94 -30.42 -4.89
C GLY A 130 18.49 -30.77 -4.56
N SER A 131 17.71 -29.82 -4.07
CA SER A 131 16.27 -29.95 -3.83
C SER A 131 15.54 -28.86 -4.59
N THR A 132 14.48 -29.21 -5.30
CA THR A 132 13.57 -28.25 -5.94
C THR A 132 12.30 -28.16 -5.12
N HIS A 133 11.91 -26.94 -4.74
CA HIS A 133 10.65 -26.72 -4.00
C HIS A 133 9.46 -26.51 -4.94
N ILE A 134 9.70 -26.01 -6.14
CA ILE A 134 8.65 -25.72 -7.13
C ILE A 134 8.80 -26.67 -8.32
N PRO A 135 7.89 -27.67 -8.49
CA PRO A 135 8.02 -28.72 -9.49
C PRO A 135 8.03 -28.22 -10.94
N TYR A 136 7.48 -27.02 -11.19
CA TYR A 136 7.27 -26.50 -12.55
C TYR A 136 8.27 -25.43 -12.98
N GLY A 137 9.25 -25.09 -12.12
CA GLY A 137 10.19 -24.00 -12.36
C GLY A 137 9.53 -22.62 -12.31
N ILE A 138 10.35 -21.58 -12.28
CA ILE A 138 9.89 -20.19 -12.28
C ILE A 138 10.02 -19.64 -13.69
N ARG A 139 8.94 -19.13 -14.26
CA ARG A 139 8.96 -18.40 -15.52
C ARG A 139 9.22 -16.93 -15.27
N VAL A 140 9.86 -16.24 -16.20
CA VAL A 140 10.07 -14.78 -16.14
C VAL A 140 8.72 -14.04 -16.05
N SER A 141 7.68 -14.55 -16.72
CA SER A 141 6.31 -14.05 -16.62
C SER A 141 5.76 -14.08 -15.20
N ASP A 142 6.09 -15.12 -14.43
CA ASP A 142 5.59 -15.30 -13.07
C ASP A 142 6.20 -14.25 -12.12
N PHE A 143 7.48 -13.91 -12.32
CA PHE A 143 8.11 -12.81 -11.60
C PHE A 143 7.40 -11.48 -11.85
N PHE A 144 7.23 -11.09 -13.12
CA PHE A 144 6.57 -9.83 -13.44
C PHE A 144 5.11 -9.81 -13.00
N GLY A 145 4.39 -10.93 -13.16
CA GLY A 145 3.02 -11.08 -12.67
C GLY A 145 2.94 -10.93 -11.15
N GLY A 146 3.85 -11.59 -10.43
CA GLY A 146 3.96 -11.51 -8.97
C GLY A 146 4.28 -10.09 -8.48
N VAL A 147 5.30 -9.45 -9.04
CA VAL A 147 5.66 -8.04 -8.71
C VAL A 147 4.50 -7.11 -8.99
N PHE A 148 3.85 -7.23 -10.15
CA PHE A 148 2.72 -6.40 -10.53
C PHE A 148 1.54 -6.58 -9.57
N LEU A 149 1.21 -7.83 -9.22
CA LEU A 149 0.14 -8.15 -8.29
C LEU A 149 0.40 -7.59 -6.88
N HIS A 150 1.64 -7.72 -6.39
CA HIS A 150 2.05 -7.14 -5.11
C HIS A 150 1.96 -5.62 -5.15
N PHE A 151 2.38 -4.99 -6.25
CA PHE A 151 2.30 -3.53 -6.42
C PHE A 151 0.85 -3.03 -6.39
N ILE A 152 -0.06 -3.72 -7.06
CA ILE A 152 -1.49 -3.40 -7.04
C ILE A 152 -2.03 -3.42 -5.61
N ILE A 153 -1.80 -4.51 -4.87
CA ILE A 153 -2.30 -4.69 -3.51
C ILE A 153 -1.61 -3.74 -2.52
N GLY A 154 -0.30 -3.52 -2.68
CA GLY A 154 0.43 -2.55 -1.86
C GLY A 154 -0.16 -1.14 -2.00
N ASN A 155 -0.53 -0.73 -3.21
CA ASN A 155 -1.19 0.57 -3.42
C ASN A 155 -2.60 0.63 -2.81
N VAL A 156 -3.35 -0.47 -2.77
CA VAL A 156 -4.62 -0.51 -2.02
C VAL A 156 -4.37 -0.25 -0.53
N GLY A 157 -3.32 -0.84 0.05
CA GLY A 157 -2.89 -0.57 1.43
C GLY A 157 -2.53 0.91 1.66
N VAL A 158 -1.77 1.51 0.73
CA VAL A 158 -1.45 2.95 0.75
C VAL A 158 -2.72 3.80 0.72
N ALA A 159 -3.69 3.46 -0.13
CA ALA A 159 -4.95 4.18 -0.25
C ALA A 159 -5.76 4.13 1.06
N VAL A 160 -5.83 2.96 1.71
CA VAL A 160 -6.46 2.80 3.03
C VAL A 160 -5.76 3.66 4.07
N ALA A 161 -4.43 3.61 4.16
CA ALA A 161 -3.67 4.45 5.07
C ALA A 161 -3.95 5.95 4.86
N PHE A 162 -4.08 6.38 3.61
CA PHE A 162 -4.36 7.78 3.27
C PHE A 162 -5.78 8.20 3.64
N LEU A 163 -6.78 7.32 3.55
CA LEU A 163 -8.13 7.58 4.06
C LEU A 163 -8.16 7.86 5.57
N PHE A 164 -7.34 7.13 6.31
CA PHE A 164 -7.21 7.25 7.77
C PHE A 164 -6.09 8.20 8.20
N HIS A 165 -5.66 9.11 7.32
CA HIS A 165 -4.61 10.08 7.63
C HIS A 165 -4.89 10.78 8.97
N PRO A 166 -3.97 10.70 9.95
CA PRO A 166 -4.17 11.29 11.26
C PRO A 166 -4.29 12.82 11.17
N ASN A 167 -5.07 13.39 12.09
CA ASN A 167 -5.15 14.84 12.22
C ASN A 167 -4.07 15.31 13.19
N PRO A 168 -3.03 16.01 12.75
CA PRO A 168 -1.95 16.45 13.63
C PRO A 168 -2.42 17.44 14.71
N ALA A 169 -3.60 18.07 14.53
CA ALA A 169 -4.18 19.01 15.50
C ALA A 169 -5.05 18.33 16.58
N LYS A 170 -5.42 17.06 16.40
CA LYS A 170 -6.28 16.34 17.35
C LYS A 170 -5.58 15.06 17.83
N ARG A 171 -5.35 14.99 19.14
CA ARG A 171 -4.70 13.87 19.85
C ARG A 171 -5.50 12.56 19.92
N ASN A 172 -6.57 12.37 19.12
CA ASN A 172 -7.37 11.14 19.15
C ASN A 172 -6.76 10.05 18.26
N GLU A 173 -5.47 9.78 18.48
CA GLU A 173 -4.72 8.77 17.72
C GLU A 173 -5.26 7.36 17.96
N VAL A 174 -5.68 7.06 19.18
CA VAL A 174 -6.19 5.73 19.56
C VAL A 174 -7.47 5.39 18.81
N GLY A 175 -8.43 6.31 18.74
CA GLY A 175 -9.69 6.08 18.02
C GLY A 175 -9.46 5.90 16.51
N LEU A 176 -8.53 6.67 15.93
CA LEU A 176 -8.22 6.57 14.52
C LEU A 176 -7.50 5.25 14.20
N LEU A 177 -6.52 4.87 15.04
CA LEU A 177 -5.80 3.61 14.91
C LEU A 177 -6.74 2.40 15.06
N SER A 178 -7.65 2.47 16.03
CA SER A 178 -8.67 1.41 16.23
C SER A 178 -9.60 1.30 15.03
N SER A 179 -10.02 2.42 14.44
CA SER A 179 -10.85 2.44 13.23
C SER A 179 -10.11 1.88 12.01
N LEU A 180 -8.83 2.23 11.85
CA LEU A 180 -7.97 1.69 10.80
C LEU A 180 -7.79 0.18 10.96
N PHE A 181 -7.51 -0.28 12.18
CA PHE A 181 -7.37 -1.70 12.47
C PHE A 181 -8.67 -2.47 12.17
N LEU A 182 -9.80 -1.97 12.67
CA LEU A 182 -11.12 -2.56 12.41
C LEU A 182 -11.42 -2.62 10.90
N PHE A 183 -11.17 -1.53 10.17
CA PHE A 183 -11.37 -1.50 8.72
C PHE A 183 -10.49 -2.54 8.01
N THR A 184 -9.22 -2.65 8.40
CA THR A 184 -8.27 -3.61 7.82
C THR A 184 -8.71 -5.05 8.07
N VAL A 185 -9.12 -5.37 9.31
CA VAL A 185 -9.64 -6.70 9.67
C VAL A 185 -10.91 -7.01 8.88
N LEU A 186 -11.87 -6.09 8.82
CA LEU A 186 -13.12 -6.29 8.06
C LEU A 186 -12.85 -6.48 6.56
N ALA A 187 -11.88 -5.76 6.00
CA ALA A 187 -11.49 -5.93 4.60
C ALA A 187 -10.95 -7.34 4.29
N LEU A 188 -10.28 -7.96 5.26
CA LEU A 188 -9.69 -9.30 5.10
C LEU A 188 -10.68 -10.43 5.35
N ILE A 189 -11.57 -10.27 6.35
CA ILE A 189 -12.52 -11.32 6.73
C ILE A 189 -13.87 -11.21 6.00
N LYS A 190 -14.05 -10.21 5.14
CA LYS A 190 -15.36 -9.94 4.49
C LYS A 190 -15.95 -11.14 3.75
N HIS A 191 -15.10 -12.05 3.23
CA HIS A 191 -15.56 -13.25 2.54
C HIS A 191 -16.42 -14.16 3.43
N GLN A 192 -16.16 -14.19 4.74
CA GLN A 192 -16.97 -14.97 5.69
C GLN A 192 -18.39 -14.43 5.80
N PHE A 193 -18.60 -13.16 5.45
CA PHE A 193 -19.89 -12.50 5.46
C PHE A 193 -20.59 -12.51 4.10
N PHE A 194 -19.98 -13.05 3.04
CA PHE A 194 -20.60 -13.14 1.71
C PHE A 194 -21.81 -14.06 1.69
N ASN A 195 -21.92 -14.99 2.62
CA ASN A 195 -23.10 -15.85 2.80
C ASN A 195 -24.29 -15.12 3.44
N LEU A 196 -24.12 -13.89 3.93
CA LEU A 196 -25.22 -13.06 4.38
C LEU A 196 -26.05 -12.60 3.18
N GLN A 197 -27.34 -12.95 3.21
CA GLN A 197 -28.26 -12.61 2.12
C GLN A 197 -28.63 -11.12 2.11
N GLY A 198 -28.87 -10.57 0.91
CA GLY A 198 -29.49 -9.27 0.72
C GLY A 198 -28.55 -8.06 0.73
N HIS A 199 -29.05 -6.92 1.17
CA HIS A 199 -28.39 -5.61 1.09
C HIS A 199 -27.05 -5.51 1.84
N LEU A 200 -26.80 -6.33 2.86
CA LEU A 200 -25.56 -6.37 3.61
C LEU A 200 -24.38 -6.76 2.73
N ARG A 201 -24.58 -7.63 1.75
CA ARG A 201 -23.53 -7.99 0.79
C ARG A 201 -23.05 -6.77 -0.01
N ASN A 202 -23.94 -5.87 -0.39
CA ASN A 202 -23.60 -4.68 -1.16
C ASN A 202 -22.75 -3.69 -0.36
N ILE A 203 -22.93 -3.63 0.96
CA ILE A 203 -22.11 -2.79 1.84
C ILE A 203 -20.65 -3.28 1.87
N LEU A 204 -20.44 -4.59 1.73
CA LEU A 204 -19.09 -5.17 1.74
C LEU A 204 -18.23 -4.73 0.52
N TYR A 205 -18.85 -4.31 -0.58
CA TYR A 205 -18.12 -3.76 -1.72
C TYR A 205 -17.50 -2.36 -1.47
N VAL A 206 -17.94 -1.68 -0.40
CA VAL A 206 -17.29 -0.43 0.05
C VAL A 206 -15.88 -0.70 0.61
N PHE A 207 -15.65 -1.92 1.12
CA PHE A 207 -14.33 -2.34 1.56
C PHE A 207 -13.42 -2.66 0.38
N THR A 208 -12.13 -2.75 0.68
CA THR A 208 -11.08 -2.96 -0.33
C THR A 208 -11.33 -4.19 -1.20
N PRO A 209 -10.89 -4.19 -2.48
CA PRO A 209 -11.01 -5.34 -3.36
C PRO A 209 -9.93 -6.42 -3.10
N VAL A 210 -9.23 -6.36 -1.97
CA VAL A 210 -8.09 -7.25 -1.66
C VAL A 210 -8.49 -8.71 -1.69
N TYR A 211 -9.61 -9.05 -1.07
CA TYR A 211 -10.07 -10.43 -1.03
C TYR A 211 -10.44 -10.96 -2.43
N GLU A 212 -11.14 -10.17 -3.24
CA GLU A 212 -11.54 -10.54 -4.60
C GLU A 212 -10.31 -10.81 -5.46
N ILE A 213 -9.30 -9.96 -5.35
CA ILE A 213 -8.03 -10.12 -6.08
C ILE A 213 -7.30 -11.38 -5.61
N ILE A 214 -7.19 -11.60 -4.30
CA ILE A 214 -6.58 -12.82 -3.75
C ILE A 214 -7.30 -14.06 -4.25
N SER A 215 -8.63 -14.07 -4.26
CA SER A 215 -9.43 -15.23 -4.68
C SER A 215 -9.27 -15.59 -6.15
N LEU A 216 -8.99 -14.62 -7.02
CA LEU A 216 -8.71 -14.88 -8.45
C LEU A 216 -7.43 -15.72 -8.64
N PHE A 217 -6.42 -15.50 -7.79
CA PHE A 217 -5.11 -16.14 -7.93
C PHE A 217 -4.88 -17.32 -6.98
N SER A 218 -5.67 -17.46 -5.91
CA SER A 218 -5.52 -18.55 -4.94
C SER A 218 -5.83 -19.95 -5.51
N ALA A 219 -6.61 -20.01 -6.58
CA ALA A 219 -6.95 -21.27 -7.29
C ALA A 219 -6.33 -21.33 -8.70
N SER A 220 -5.50 -20.36 -9.07
CA SER A 220 -4.94 -20.25 -10.42
C SER A 220 -3.54 -20.88 -10.49
N ASP A 221 -3.25 -21.54 -11.60
CA ASP A 221 -1.93 -22.14 -11.86
C ASP A 221 -1.02 -21.22 -12.68
N ALA A 222 -1.55 -20.13 -13.23
CA ALA A 222 -0.79 -19.18 -14.04
C ALA A 222 -1.38 -17.78 -13.95
N PHE A 223 -0.54 -16.76 -14.16
CA PHE A 223 -1.00 -15.38 -14.34
C PHE A 223 -1.60 -15.20 -15.73
N THR A 224 -2.91 -14.94 -15.81
CA THR A 224 -3.53 -14.54 -17.07
C THR A 224 -3.53 -13.02 -17.21
N ALA A 225 -3.39 -12.52 -18.44
CA ALA A 225 -3.45 -11.09 -18.71
C ALA A 225 -4.82 -10.48 -18.34
N ALA A 226 -5.89 -11.26 -18.49
CA ALA A 226 -7.24 -10.84 -18.14
C ALA A 226 -7.40 -10.64 -16.62
N ASP A 227 -6.93 -11.58 -15.79
CA ASP A 227 -7.02 -11.49 -14.34
C ASP A 227 -6.14 -10.35 -13.78
N LEU A 228 -4.94 -10.16 -14.36
CA LEU A 228 -4.08 -9.04 -14.01
C LEU A 228 -4.71 -7.69 -14.38
N ALA A 229 -5.32 -7.59 -15.57
CA ALA A 229 -6.01 -6.37 -15.99
C ALA A 229 -7.24 -6.07 -15.13
N LEU A 230 -8.04 -7.10 -14.80
CA LEU A 230 -9.18 -6.97 -13.90
C LEU A 230 -8.75 -6.49 -12.50
N SER A 231 -7.71 -7.10 -11.96
CA SER A 231 -7.15 -6.73 -10.65
C SER A 231 -6.61 -5.29 -10.65
N ALA A 232 -5.94 -4.88 -11.74
CA ALA A 232 -5.47 -3.51 -11.92
C ALA A 232 -6.63 -2.51 -12.01
N ALA A 233 -7.70 -2.84 -12.71
CA ALA A 233 -8.88 -1.98 -12.82
C ALA A 233 -9.58 -1.81 -11.46
N MET A 234 -9.83 -2.91 -10.75
CA MET A 234 -10.48 -2.90 -9.43
C MET A 234 -9.67 -2.07 -8.42
N SER A 235 -8.37 -2.32 -8.32
CA SER A 235 -7.50 -1.60 -7.38
C SER A 235 -7.27 -0.16 -7.80
N GLY A 236 -7.15 0.13 -9.10
CA GLY A 236 -6.97 1.49 -9.63
C GLY A 236 -8.18 2.37 -9.36
N ILE A 237 -9.40 1.86 -9.55
CA ILE A 237 -10.64 2.56 -9.18
C ILE A 237 -10.66 2.82 -7.67
N TYR A 238 -10.43 1.78 -6.86
CA TYR A 238 -10.41 1.93 -5.41
C TYR A 238 -9.37 2.94 -4.95
N PHE A 239 -8.14 2.83 -5.44
CA PHE A 239 -7.04 3.75 -5.12
C PHE A 239 -7.42 5.20 -5.45
N SER A 240 -7.95 5.44 -6.65
CA SER A 240 -8.33 6.78 -7.09
C SER A 240 -9.43 7.39 -6.21
N VAL A 241 -10.47 6.63 -5.93
CA VAL A 241 -11.58 7.08 -5.06
C VAL A 241 -11.09 7.34 -3.64
N ALA A 242 -10.31 6.41 -3.08
CA ALA A 242 -9.80 6.52 -1.72
C ALA A 242 -8.84 7.71 -1.56
N VAL A 243 -7.97 7.96 -2.53
CA VAL A 243 -7.05 9.11 -2.54
C VAL A 243 -7.82 10.43 -2.63
N VAL A 244 -8.84 10.51 -3.48
CA VAL A 244 -9.68 11.72 -3.59
C VAL A 244 -10.40 11.99 -2.28
N ILE A 245 -11.07 10.99 -1.71
CA ILE A 245 -11.76 11.14 -0.40
C ILE A 245 -10.77 11.50 0.69
N GLY A 246 -9.64 10.79 0.77
CA GLY A 246 -8.58 11.04 1.74
C GLY A 246 -8.02 12.46 1.64
N TYR A 247 -7.82 12.98 0.44
CA TYR A 247 -7.38 14.36 0.20
C TYR A 247 -8.42 15.38 0.71
N PHE A 248 -9.70 15.17 0.44
CA PHE A 248 -10.76 16.04 0.97
C PHE A 248 -10.83 16.01 2.50
N LEU A 249 -10.74 14.85 3.11
CA LEU A 249 -10.73 14.69 4.55
C LEU A 249 -9.50 15.37 5.17
N TYR A 250 -8.33 15.16 4.58
CA TYR A 250 -7.08 15.79 4.99
C TYR A 250 -7.18 17.32 4.92
N SER A 251 -7.63 17.86 3.79
CA SER A 251 -7.74 19.31 3.59
C SER A 251 -8.68 19.97 4.61
N LYS A 252 -9.81 19.34 4.94
CA LYS A 252 -10.73 19.85 5.98
C LYS A 252 -10.14 19.77 7.38
N ARG A 253 -9.38 18.72 7.69
CA ARG A 253 -8.81 18.49 9.02
C ARG A 253 -7.65 19.45 9.34
N VAL A 254 -6.78 19.67 8.36
CA VAL A 254 -5.58 20.51 8.57
C VAL A 254 -5.89 22.01 8.46
N TYR A 255 -6.84 22.41 7.61
CA TYR A 255 -7.09 23.83 7.29
C TYR A 255 -8.40 24.38 7.82
N GLY A 256 -9.35 23.55 8.22
CA GLY A 256 -10.64 24.00 8.75
C GLY A 256 -10.51 24.94 9.95
N PRO A 257 -9.64 24.67 10.95
CA PRO A 257 -9.48 25.55 12.10
C PRO A 257 -8.82 26.90 11.78
N LEU A 258 -7.97 26.97 10.75
CA LEU A 258 -7.30 28.20 10.33
C LEU A 258 -8.24 29.14 9.57
N LEU A 259 -9.11 28.60 8.74
CA LEU A 259 -10.11 29.39 8.01
C LEU A 259 -11.23 29.92 8.92
N ALA A 260 -11.53 29.24 10.02
CA ALA A 260 -12.51 29.70 11.01
C ALA A 260 -12.00 30.88 11.87
N LYS A 261 -10.68 31.10 11.96
CA LYS A 261 -10.08 32.20 12.69
C LYS A 261 -9.87 33.48 11.85
N VAL A 262 -10.00 33.38 10.54
CA VAL A 262 -9.80 34.47 9.57
C VAL A 262 -11.14 35.08 9.12
N ARG A 263 -12.27 34.47 9.49
CA ARG A 263 -13.62 35.03 9.37
C ARG A 263 -14.07 35.62 10.70
#